data_30512c2c69c81eaba26b7163d673b541
#
_entry.id   30512c2c69c81eaba26b7163d673b541
#
_cell.length_a   1.000
_cell.length_b   1.000
_cell.length_c   1.000
_cell.angle_alpha   90.00
_cell.angle_beta   90.00
_cell.angle_gamma   90.00
#
_symmetry.space_group_name_H-M   'P 1'
#
loop_
_entity.id
_entity.type
_entity.pdbx_description
1 polymer ?
#
loop_
_entity_poly.entity_id
_entity_poly.type
_entity_poly.pdbx_seq_one_letter_code
_entity_poly.pdbx_strand_id
1 'polypeptide(L)'
;MIEAMLDSMLRERLGEGSVEVYSSGFGPVGLPPIDEAVEAMRRRGLDVSSHRSSATTRDLVDSADVILTAERQHVVKIAALSPAAFRQAMTLPEFLAAAASSASDQVDGVRSWVRSLTEPRTASAYLRDSVPEVADPTGSASRVFEAAVVSIEHQCREAAALLVGRFQRSG
;
A
#
# COMPACT_ATOMS: atom_id res chain seq x y z
N MET A 1 9.27 -0.91 -4.14
CA MET A 1 8.77 -2.19 -4.70
C MET A 1 7.23 -2.20 -4.78
N ILE A 2 6.50 -2.08 -3.67
CA ILE A 2 5.01 -2.11 -3.65
C ILE A 2 4.43 -1.07 -4.61
N GLU A 3 4.89 0.19 -4.58
CA GLU A 3 4.47 1.24 -5.51
C GLU A 3 4.60 0.81 -6.97
N ALA A 4 5.81 0.39 -7.39
CA ALA A 4 6.06 0.03 -8.78
C ALA A 4 5.21 -1.17 -9.26
N MET A 5 4.99 -2.16 -8.39
CA MET A 5 4.12 -3.30 -8.70
C MET A 5 2.65 -2.87 -8.82
N LEU A 6 2.14 -2.11 -7.86
CA LEU A 6 0.75 -1.63 -7.88
C LEU A 6 0.50 -0.69 -9.06
N ASP A 7 1.38 0.27 -9.30
CA ASP A 7 1.27 1.20 -10.43
C ASP A 7 1.19 0.45 -11.76
N SER A 8 2.12 -0.49 -12.01
CA SER A 8 2.11 -1.32 -13.21
C SER A 8 0.80 -2.11 -13.36
N MET A 9 0.36 -2.79 -12.30
CA MET A 9 -0.84 -3.64 -12.32
C MET A 9 -2.13 -2.84 -12.48
N LEU A 10 -2.21 -1.65 -11.90
CA LEU A 10 -3.37 -0.77 -12.03
C LEU A 10 -3.44 -0.12 -13.41
N ARG A 11 -2.31 0.37 -13.95
CA ARG A 11 -2.25 0.93 -15.31
C ARG A 11 -2.63 -0.10 -16.38
N GLU A 12 -2.17 -1.34 -16.24
CA GLU A 12 -2.52 -2.41 -17.17
C GLU A 12 -4.03 -2.63 -17.27
N ARG A 13 -4.76 -2.48 -16.17
CA ARG A 13 -6.19 -2.80 -16.09
C ARG A 13 -7.13 -1.63 -16.24
N LEU A 14 -6.71 -0.43 -15.86
CA LEU A 14 -7.53 0.78 -15.85
C LEU A 14 -7.14 1.76 -16.96
N GLY A 15 -5.97 1.58 -17.58
CA GLY A 15 -5.38 2.54 -18.52
C GLY A 15 -4.51 3.59 -17.83
N GLU A 16 -3.63 4.20 -18.62
CA GLU A 16 -2.74 5.26 -18.13
C GLU A 16 -3.51 6.48 -17.65
N GLY A 17 -3.08 7.07 -16.54
CA GLY A 17 -3.67 8.30 -15.99
C GLY A 17 -4.98 8.12 -15.21
N SER A 18 -5.51 6.90 -15.12
CA SER A 18 -6.74 6.63 -14.36
C SER A 18 -6.53 6.65 -12.84
N VAL A 19 -5.33 6.32 -12.39
CA VAL A 19 -4.93 6.27 -10.99
C VAL A 19 -3.50 6.76 -10.86
N GLU A 20 -3.23 7.54 -9.81
CA GLU A 20 -1.89 7.94 -9.45
C GLU A 20 -1.42 7.14 -8.24
N VAL A 21 -0.24 6.52 -8.32
CA VAL A 21 0.36 5.73 -7.24
C VAL A 21 1.66 6.40 -6.80
N TYR A 22 1.77 6.68 -5.51
CA TYR A 22 2.95 7.29 -4.90
C TYR A 22 3.49 6.43 -3.77
N SER A 23 4.79 6.52 -3.50
CA SER A 23 5.36 6.04 -2.24
C SER A 23 6.04 7.16 -1.47
N SER A 24 5.96 7.06 -0.17
CA SER A 24 6.62 7.97 0.77
C SER A 24 6.94 7.24 2.07
N GLY A 25 7.79 7.83 2.90
CA GLY A 25 8.20 7.24 4.15
C GLY A 25 8.51 8.25 5.25
N PHE A 26 8.85 7.72 6.41
CA PHE A 26 9.23 8.50 7.59
C PHE A 26 10.74 8.45 7.87
N GLY A 27 11.51 7.91 6.93
CA GLY A 27 12.96 7.81 6.98
C GLY A 27 13.67 8.91 6.19
N PRO A 28 14.97 8.75 5.93
CA PRO A 28 15.75 9.67 5.12
C PRO A 28 15.20 9.84 3.71
N VAL A 29 15.30 11.06 3.17
CA VAL A 29 14.80 11.45 1.84
C VAL A 29 15.95 11.44 0.82
N GLY A 30 15.62 11.18 -0.44
CA GLY A 30 16.56 11.23 -1.56
C GLY A 30 17.44 9.99 -1.72
N LEU A 31 17.20 8.95 -0.92
CA LEU A 31 17.97 7.70 -1.02
C LEU A 31 17.49 6.84 -2.21
N PRO A 32 18.44 6.22 -2.96
CA PRO A 32 18.10 5.24 -3.97
C PRO A 32 17.58 3.93 -3.34
N PRO A 33 16.92 3.06 -4.12
CA PRO A 33 16.64 1.69 -3.68
C PRO A 33 17.95 0.91 -3.49
N ILE A 34 17.90 -0.11 -2.65
CA ILE A 34 19.01 -1.07 -2.51
C ILE A 34 19.14 -1.92 -3.79
N ASP A 35 20.34 -2.39 -4.08
CA ASP A 35 20.64 -3.14 -5.31
C ASP A 35 19.78 -4.40 -5.46
N GLU A 36 19.52 -5.11 -4.37
CA GLU A 36 18.66 -6.30 -4.35
C GLU A 36 17.22 -5.97 -4.78
N ALA A 37 16.71 -4.79 -4.39
CA ALA A 37 15.38 -4.35 -4.80
C ALA A 37 15.35 -3.97 -6.28
N VAL A 38 16.38 -3.28 -6.77
CA VAL A 38 16.51 -2.95 -8.20
C VAL A 38 16.53 -4.21 -9.05
N GLU A 39 17.36 -5.19 -8.67
CA GLU A 39 17.47 -6.46 -9.41
C GLU A 39 16.19 -7.28 -9.34
N ALA A 40 15.51 -7.33 -8.20
CA ALA A 40 14.25 -8.03 -8.05
C ALA A 40 13.13 -7.42 -8.91
N MET A 41 13.07 -6.09 -9.01
CA MET A 41 12.11 -5.40 -9.87
C MET A 41 12.46 -5.57 -11.35
N ARG A 42 13.75 -5.48 -11.71
CA ARG A 42 14.22 -5.73 -13.10
C ARG A 42 13.81 -7.11 -13.62
N ARG A 43 13.90 -8.17 -12.80
CA ARG A 43 13.43 -9.51 -13.15
C ARG A 43 11.93 -9.58 -13.43
N ARG A 44 11.16 -8.62 -12.95
CA ARG A 44 9.71 -8.46 -13.14
C ARG A 44 9.35 -7.45 -14.24
N GLY A 45 10.36 -6.97 -14.98
CA GLY A 45 10.18 -5.98 -16.05
C GLY A 45 9.93 -4.55 -15.54
N LEU A 46 10.22 -4.28 -14.25
CA LEU A 46 10.02 -2.97 -13.64
C LEU A 46 11.38 -2.30 -13.38
N ASP A 47 11.53 -1.06 -13.85
CA ASP A 47 12.73 -0.24 -13.56
C ASP A 47 12.44 0.72 -12.40
N VAL A 48 13.15 0.54 -11.30
CA VAL A 48 13.09 1.41 -10.13
C VAL A 48 14.42 2.12 -9.84
N SER A 49 15.38 2.09 -10.75
CA SER A 49 16.73 2.62 -10.57
C SER A 49 16.74 4.14 -10.34
N SER A 50 15.81 4.86 -10.95
CA SER A 50 15.63 6.31 -10.79
C SER A 50 14.83 6.71 -9.55
N HIS A 51 14.19 5.76 -8.87
CA HIS A 51 13.38 6.04 -7.68
C HIS A 51 14.23 6.69 -6.58
N ARG A 52 13.63 7.62 -5.85
CA ARG A 52 14.22 8.24 -4.65
C ARG A 52 13.18 8.30 -3.55
N SER A 53 13.61 7.95 -2.34
CA SER A 53 12.74 8.02 -1.17
C SER A 53 12.24 9.45 -0.95
N SER A 54 10.98 9.61 -0.60
CA SER A 54 10.32 10.88 -0.33
C SER A 54 9.68 10.91 1.06
N ALA A 55 9.51 12.10 1.63
CA ALA A 55 8.87 12.26 2.93
C ALA A 55 7.35 12.13 2.83
N THR A 56 6.75 11.46 3.83
CA THR A 56 5.31 11.50 4.03
C THR A 56 4.90 12.87 4.58
N THR A 57 4.09 13.61 3.84
CA THR A 57 3.57 14.92 4.22
C THR A 57 2.07 14.83 4.53
N ARG A 58 1.56 15.82 5.29
CA ARG A 58 0.13 15.93 5.56
C ARG A 58 -0.68 16.05 4.27
N ASP A 59 -0.24 16.89 3.33
CA ASP A 59 -0.96 17.13 2.07
C ASP A 59 -1.08 15.85 1.24
N LEU A 60 0.00 15.06 1.15
CA LEU A 60 -0.01 13.76 0.48
C LEU A 60 -0.98 12.78 1.16
N VAL A 61 -0.98 12.76 2.49
CA VAL A 61 -1.88 11.89 3.28
C VAL A 61 -3.35 12.30 3.12
N ASP A 62 -3.64 13.61 3.13
CA ASP A 62 -5.01 14.12 3.04
C ASP A 62 -5.60 13.95 1.63
N SER A 63 -4.75 14.01 0.58
CA SER A 63 -5.18 13.82 -0.82
C SER A 63 -5.43 12.37 -1.19
N ALA A 64 -4.77 11.40 -0.53
CA ALA A 64 -4.85 9.99 -0.88
C ALA A 64 -6.24 9.39 -0.62
N ASP A 65 -6.76 8.61 -1.56
CA ASP A 65 -8.00 7.84 -1.37
C ASP A 65 -7.76 6.55 -0.58
N VAL A 66 -6.59 5.94 -0.76
CA VAL A 66 -6.14 4.71 -0.10
C VAL A 66 -4.70 4.89 0.33
N ILE A 67 -4.38 4.49 1.56
CA ILE A 67 -3.01 4.49 2.07
C ILE A 67 -2.65 3.09 2.53
N LEU A 68 -1.79 2.41 1.78
CA LEU A 68 -1.30 1.08 2.11
C LEU A 68 0.12 1.19 2.67
N THR A 69 0.34 0.65 3.86
CA THR A 69 1.65 0.67 4.51
C THR A 69 2.24 -0.74 4.60
N ALA A 70 3.56 -0.85 4.70
CA ALA A 70 4.20 -2.11 5.01
C ALA A 70 4.05 -2.45 6.50
N GLU A 71 4.15 -1.45 7.37
CA GLU A 71 4.24 -1.60 8.80
C GLU A 71 3.11 -0.85 9.52
N ARG A 72 2.63 -1.43 10.62
CA ARG A 72 1.62 -0.85 11.52
C ARG A 72 2.05 0.52 12.06
N GLN A 73 3.32 0.66 12.41
CA GLN A 73 3.83 1.93 12.95
C GLN A 73 3.66 3.10 11.96
N HIS A 74 3.65 2.84 10.66
CA HIS A 74 3.39 3.87 9.64
C HIS A 74 1.93 4.32 9.68
N VAL A 75 0.97 3.43 9.90
CA VAL A 75 -0.44 3.81 10.12
C VAL A 75 -0.58 4.74 11.34
N VAL A 76 0.14 4.44 12.43
CA VAL A 76 0.14 5.29 13.64
C VAL A 76 0.73 6.67 13.35
N LYS A 77 1.85 6.74 12.62
CA LYS A 77 2.48 8.00 12.22
C LYS A 77 1.58 8.82 11.28
N ILE A 78 0.89 8.16 10.33
CA ILE A 78 -0.10 8.79 9.44
C ILE A 78 -1.25 9.38 10.27
N ALA A 79 -1.79 8.63 11.23
CA ALA A 79 -2.85 9.12 12.10
C ALA A 79 -2.41 10.32 12.98
N ALA A 80 -1.13 10.39 13.34
CA ALA A 80 -0.57 11.55 14.04
C ALA A 80 -0.44 12.78 13.15
N LEU A 81 -0.12 12.60 11.86
CA LEU A 81 -0.10 13.68 10.87
C LEU A 81 -1.51 14.19 10.53
N SER A 82 -2.43 13.27 10.29
CA SER A 82 -3.82 13.54 9.95
C SER A 82 -4.74 12.50 10.61
N PRO A 83 -5.41 12.85 11.71
CA PRO A 83 -6.33 11.93 12.40
C PRO A 83 -7.46 11.40 11.48
N ALA A 84 -7.90 12.19 10.51
CA ALA A 84 -8.93 11.78 9.54
C ALA A 84 -8.46 10.65 8.64
N ALA A 85 -7.16 10.61 8.31
CA ALA A 85 -6.55 9.59 7.45
C ALA A 85 -6.42 8.22 8.12
N PHE A 86 -6.60 8.12 9.45
CA PHE A 86 -6.62 6.83 10.15
C PHE A 86 -7.62 5.85 9.54
N ARG A 87 -8.73 6.36 8.99
CA ARG A 87 -9.75 5.56 8.32
C ARG A 87 -9.40 5.17 6.87
N GLN A 88 -8.35 5.73 6.31
CA GLN A 88 -7.89 5.46 4.94
C GLN A 88 -6.58 4.68 4.91
N ALA A 89 -5.92 4.51 6.07
CA ALA A 89 -4.61 3.89 6.20
C ALA A 89 -4.70 2.51 6.82
N MET A 90 -4.12 1.51 6.15
CA MET A 90 -4.01 0.11 6.61
C MET A 90 -2.66 -0.45 6.19
N THR A 91 -2.21 -1.50 6.85
CA THR A 91 -1.14 -2.31 6.25
C THR A 91 -1.70 -3.04 5.02
N LEU A 92 -0.83 -3.39 4.07
CA LEU A 92 -1.26 -4.12 2.88
C LEU A 92 -1.96 -5.46 3.23
N PRO A 93 -1.44 -6.30 4.16
CA PRO A 93 -2.15 -7.51 4.57
C PRO A 93 -3.47 -7.23 5.31
N GLU A 94 -3.54 -6.17 6.13
CA GLU A 94 -4.78 -5.74 6.80
C GLU A 94 -5.86 -5.36 5.78
N PHE A 95 -5.49 -4.61 4.75
CA PHE A 95 -6.39 -4.25 3.65
C PHE A 95 -6.99 -5.49 2.96
N LEU A 96 -6.14 -6.46 2.61
CA LEU A 96 -6.59 -7.70 1.96
C LEU A 96 -7.56 -8.48 2.84
N ALA A 97 -7.25 -8.64 4.12
CA ALA A 97 -8.11 -9.35 5.07
C ALA A 97 -9.46 -8.64 5.28
N ALA A 98 -9.44 -7.31 5.42
CA ALA A 98 -10.65 -6.51 5.61
C ALA A 98 -11.54 -6.55 4.35
N ALA A 99 -10.95 -6.42 3.16
CA ALA A 99 -11.66 -6.47 1.90
C ALA A 99 -12.30 -7.84 1.64
N ALA A 100 -11.58 -8.95 1.96
CA ALA A 100 -12.11 -10.31 1.83
C ALA A 100 -13.31 -10.57 2.76
N SER A 101 -13.36 -9.91 3.91
CA SER A 101 -14.44 -10.05 4.90
C SER A 101 -15.61 -9.08 4.67
N SER A 102 -15.46 -8.12 3.75
CA SER A 102 -16.47 -7.09 3.51
C SER A 102 -17.57 -7.58 2.58
N ALA A 103 -18.81 -7.55 3.06
CA ALA A 103 -20.00 -7.76 2.25
C ALA A 103 -20.52 -6.46 1.58
N SER A 104 -19.80 -5.35 1.73
CA SER A 104 -20.28 -4.02 1.33
C SER A 104 -20.04 -3.75 -0.16
N ASP A 105 -20.99 -4.16 -1.01
CA ASP A 105 -21.03 -3.80 -2.43
C ASP A 105 -21.71 -2.43 -2.71
N GLN A 106 -22.28 -1.79 -1.69
CA GLN A 106 -23.16 -0.63 -1.83
C GLN A 106 -22.51 0.73 -1.52
N VAL A 107 -21.17 0.79 -1.41
CA VAL A 107 -20.49 2.05 -1.09
C VAL A 107 -19.85 2.63 -2.35
N ASP A 108 -20.27 3.82 -2.75
CA ASP A 108 -19.72 4.51 -3.92
C ASP A 108 -18.37 5.15 -3.63
N GLY A 109 -17.44 4.96 -4.56
CA GLY A 109 -16.09 5.54 -4.52
C GLY A 109 -15.10 4.76 -3.64
N VAL A 110 -13.85 4.72 -4.09
CA VAL A 110 -12.76 3.97 -3.44
C VAL A 110 -12.51 4.46 -2.02
N ARG A 111 -12.43 5.77 -1.81
CA ARG A 111 -12.20 6.38 -0.48
C ARG A 111 -13.28 5.97 0.54
N SER A 112 -14.54 6.05 0.15
CA SER A 112 -15.67 5.69 1.01
C SER A 112 -15.66 4.19 1.34
N TRP A 113 -15.36 3.36 0.34
CA TRP A 113 -15.23 1.93 0.55
C TRP A 113 -14.08 1.58 1.52
N VAL A 114 -12.90 2.14 1.33
CA VAL A 114 -11.75 1.92 2.23
C VAL A 114 -12.09 2.34 3.67
N ARG A 115 -12.78 3.47 3.84
CA ARG A 115 -13.25 3.92 5.16
C ARG A 115 -14.24 2.95 5.79
N SER A 116 -15.11 2.33 5.01
CA SER A 116 -16.06 1.32 5.52
C SER A 116 -15.34 0.06 6.02
N LEU A 117 -14.22 -0.34 5.39
CA LEU A 117 -13.40 -1.47 5.85
C LEU A 117 -12.82 -1.25 7.26
N THR A 118 -12.61 0.00 7.63
CA THR A 118 -11.99 0.39 8.90
C THR A 118 -13.00 0.91 9.93
N GLU A 119 -14.30 0.92 9.63
CA GLU A 119 -15.34 1.47 10.50
C GLU A 119 -15.35 0.87 11.92
N PRO A 120 -15.19 -0.45 12.10
CA PRO A 120 -15.15 -1.05 13.43
C PRO A 120 -13.87 -0.72 14.22
N ARG A 121 -12.81 -0.23 13.56
CA ARG A 121 -11.50 -0.02 14.14
C ARG A 121 -11.46 1.22 15.02
N THR A 122 -11.05 1.08 16.28
CA THR A 122 -10.74 2.20 17.18
C THR A 122 -9.24 2.39 17.32
N ALA A 123 -8.78 3.63 17.54
CA ALA A 123 -7.35 3.92 17.71
C ALA A 123 -6.77 3.16 18.93
N SER A 124 -7.53 3.05 20.02
CA SER A 124 -7.08 2.35 21.21
C SER A 124 -6.98 0.83 21.02
N ALA A 125 -7.88 0.20 20.25
CA ALA A 125 -7.77 -1.21 19.89
C ALA A 125 -6.57 -1.40 18.95
N TYR A 126 -6.44 -0.56 17.93
CA TYR A 126 -5.34 -0.65 16.96
C TYR A 126 -3.95 -0.57 17.61
N LEU A 127 -3.80 0.22 18.68
CA LEU A 127 -2.54 0.30 19.43
C LEU A 127 -2.25 -0.95 20.28
N ARG A 128 -3.24 -1.75 20.64
CA ARG A 128 -3.07 -2.97 21.46
C ARG A 128 -3.00 -4.25 20.60
N ASP A 129 -3.73 -4.27 19.51
CA ASP A 129 -3.91 -5.48 18.72
C ASP A 129 -2.68 -5.79 17.85
N SER A 130 -2.47 -7.05 17.55
CA SER A 130 -1.50 -7.47 16.55
C SER A 130 -2.11 -7.24 15.16
N VAL A 131 -1.42 -6.45 14.35
CA VAL A 131 -1.80 -6.16 12.97
C VAL A 131 -0.79 -6.84 12.05
N PRO A 132 -1.22 -7.58 11.02
CA PRO A 132 -0.30 -8.22 10.09
C PRO A 132 0.47 -7.17 9.29
N GLU A 133 1.75 -7.44 9.04
CA GLU A 133 2.69 -6.54 8.37
C GLU A 133 3.33 -7.22 7.16
N VAL A 134 3.84 -6.42 6.24
CA VAL A 134 4.67 -6.91 5.14
C VAL A 134 6.06 -7.21 5.69
N ALA A 135 6.55 -8.42 5.45
CA ALA A 135 7.91 -8.77 5.87
C ALA A 135 8.95 -7.89 5.17
N ASP A 136 9.82 -7.25 5.94
CA ASP A 136 10.95 -6.51 5.39
C ASP A 136 12.09 -7.49 5.06
N PRO A 137 12.46 -7.65 3.78
CA PRO A 137 13.54 -8.55 3.39
C PRO A 137 14.95 -7.94 3.53
N THR A 138 15.06 -6.66 3.90
CA THR A 138 16.35 -5.95 3.91
C THR A 138 17.37 -6.66 4.80
N GLY A 139 18.58 -6.90 4.26
CA GLY A 139 19.65 -7.56 4.97
C GLY A 139 19.50 -9.08 5.12
N SER A 140 18.48 -9.70 4.52
CA SER A 140 18.30 -11.14 4.52
C SER A 140 19.12 -11.82 3.40
N ALA A 141 19.32 -13.13 3.50
CA ALA A 141 19.95 -13.91 2.42
C ALA A 141 19.09 -13.84 1.15
N SER A 142 19.72 -13.87 -0.02
CA SER A 142 19.07 -13.68 -1.34
C SER A 142 17.82 -14.56 -1.54
N ARG A 143 17.81 -15.80 -1.03
CA ARG A 143 16.65 -16.70 -1.12
C ARG A 143 15.46 -16.21 -0.27
N VAL A 144 15.75 -15.68 0.92
CA VAL A 144 14.72 -15.12 1.82
C VAL A 144 14.19 -13.83 1.25
N PHE A 145 15.09 -12.98 0.71
CA PHE A 145 14.71 -11.76 0.00
C PHE A 145 13.75 -12.05 -1.15
N GLU A 146 14.10 -12.99 -2.04
CA GLU A 146 13.24 -13.33 -3.17
C GLU A 146 11.88 -13.92 -2.74
N ALA A 147 11.85 -14.75 -1.72
CA ALA A 147 10.60 -15.29 -1.16
C ALA A 147 9.69 -14.17 -0.64
N ALA A 148 10.25 -13.17 0.04
CA ALA A 148 9.50 -12.00 0.49
C ALA A 148 8.98 -11.16 -0.69
N VAL A 149 9.80 -10.96 -1.73
CA VAL A 149 9.38 -10.23 -2.94
C VAL A 149 8.23 -10.95 -3.65
N VAL A 150 8.27 -12.28 -3.75
CA VAL A 150 7.16 -13.09 -4.32
C VAL A 150 5.88 -12.92 -3.50
N SER A 151 5.99 -12.92 -2.16
CA SER A 151 4.85 -12.68 -1.27
C SER A 151 4.27 -11.27 -1.47
N ILE A 152 5.12 -10.25 -1.56
CA ILE A 152 4.71 -8.87 -1.82
C ILE A 152 4.01 -8.76 -3.18
N GLU A 153 4.56 -9.38 -4.21
CA GLU A 153 3.96 -9.39 -5.54
C GLU A 153 2.55 -10.01 -5.55
N HIS A 154 2.37 -11.12 -4.83
CA HIS A 154 1.06 -11.76 -4.68
C HIS A 154 0.07 -10.81 -4.01
N GLN A 155 0.45 -10.19 -2.89
CA GLN A 155 -0.38 -9.23 -2.17
C GLN A 155 -0.72 -8.00 -3.04
N CYS A 156 0.23 -7.48 -3.80
CA CYS A 156 -0.03 -6.37 -4.74
C CYS A 156 -1.03 -6.77 -5.83
N ARG A 157 -0.94 -8.00 -6.36
CA ARG A 157 -1.87 -8.51 -7.38
C ARG A 157 -3.30 -8.61 -6.84
N GLU A 158 -3.47 -9.10 -5.62
CA GLU A 158 -4.77 -9.18 -4.96
C GLU A 158 -5.32 -7.77 -4.67
N ALA A 159 -4.50 -6.87 -4.13
CA ALA A 159 -4.90 -5.50 -3.86
C ALA A 159 -5.30 -4.75 -5.13
N ALA A 160 -4.52 -4.88 -6.22
CA ALA A 160 -4.86 -4.29 -7.51
C ALA A 160 -6.20 -4.82 -8.05
N ALA A 161 -6.47 -6.12 -7.94
CA ALA A 161 -7.74 -6.70 -8.39
C ALA A 161 -8.95 -6.13 -7.62
N LEU A 162 -8.82 -5.97 -6.30
CA LEU A 162 -9.85 -5.37 -5.45
C LEU A 162 -10.10 -3.90 -5.79
N LEU A 163 -9.03 -3.13 -5.96
CA LEU A 163 -9.11 -1.70 -6.32
C LEU A 163 -9.74 -1.51 -7.70
N VAL A 164 -9.30 -2.26 -8.72
CA VAL A 164 -9.88 -2.21 -10.08
C VAL A 164 -11.38 -2.48 -10.05
N GLY A 165 -11.80 -3.51 -9.31
CA GLY A 165 -13.22 -3.82 -9.16
C GLY A 165 -14.04 -2.66 -8.54
N ARG A 166 -13.42 -1.78 -7.75
CA ARG A 166 -14.08 -0.61 -7.15
C ARG A 166 -14.07 0.59 -8.09
N PHE A 167 -12.97 0.85 -8.77
CA PHE A 167 -12.92 1.94 -9.78
C PHE A 167 -13.93 1.74 -10.90
N GLN A 168 -14.10 0.51 -11.40
CA GLN A 168 -15.04 0.20 -12.47
C GLN A 168 -16.52 0.31 -12.07
N ARG A 169 -16.83 0.22 -10.76
CA ARG A 169 -18.21 0.42 -10.26
C ARG A 169 -18.56 1.87 -9.95
N SER A 170 -17.56 2.74 -9.90
CA SER A 170 -17.73 4.16 -9.54
C SER A 170 -17.82 5.09 -10.77
N GLY A 171 -17.63 4.58 -11.98
CA GLY A 171 -17.77 5.29 -13.25
C GLY A 171 -18.99 4.82 -14.01
#